data_c7c515e07acefb18a2dcd0923fbcbbdf
#
_entry.id   c7c515e07acefb18a2dcd0923fbcbbdf
#
_cell.length_a   1.000
_cell.length_b   1.000
_cell.length_c   1.000
_cell.angle_alpha   90.00
_cell.angle_beta   90.00
_cell.angle_gamma   90.00
#
_symmetry.space_group_name_H-M   'P 1'
#
loop_
_entity.id
_entity.type
_entity.pdbx_description
1 polymer ?
#
loop_
_entity_poly.entity_id
_entity_poly.type
_entity_poly.pdbx_seq_one_letter_code
_entity_poly.pdbx_strand_id
1 'polypeptide(L)'
;MVLQVAPSEFAQWRDKLSAAGEQAARPVMLDVREPWELQTACVQEDGFDLLRIPMREVPQRLAELDPDQPVACLCHHGMRSLQVANYLAQNGFAHVVNLQGGIDAWSHEVDPSVPRY
;
A
#
# COMPACT_ATOMS: atom_id res chain seq x y z
N MET A 1 2.69 -4.01 15.69
CA MET A 1 1.43 -4.06 14.93
C MET A 1 1.36 -2.83 14.04
N VAL A 2 1.02 -3.00 12.78
CA VAL A 2 0.95 -1.86 11.85
C VAL A 2 -0.41 -1.18 11.92
N LEU A 3 -0.40 0.12 11.61
CA LEU A 3 -1.62 0.92 11.53
C LEU A 3 -2.45 0.49 10.32
N GLN A 4 -3.75 0.38 10.51
CA GLN A 4 -4.69 0.18 9.41
C GLN A 4 -5.30 1.52 9.04
N VAL A 5 -5.29 1.83 7.75
CA VAL A 5 -5.78 3.10 7.21
C VAL A 5 -6.85 2.78 6.18
N ALA A 6 -8.06 3.35 6.35
CA ALA A 6 -9.09 3.21 5.32
C ALA A 6 -8.67 3.96 4.06
N PRO A 7 -9.07 3.50 2.86
CA PRO A 7 -8.73 4.23 1.63
C PRO A 7 -9.13 5.70 1.67
N SER A 8 -10.27 6.03 2.27
CA SER A 8 -10.72 7.43 2.42
C SER A 8 -9.81 8.27 3.30
N GLU A 9 -8.96 7.63 4.13
CA GLU A 9 -8.02 8.30 5.02
C GLU A 9 -6.59 8.34 4.46
N PHE A 10 -6.36 7.71 3.31
CA PHE A 10 -5.02 7.60 2.73
C PHE A 10 -4.40 8.97 2.47
N ALA A 11 -5.17 9.90 1.89
CA ALA A 11 -4.67 11.23 1.59
C ALA A 11 -4.23 11.97 2.85
N GLN A 12 -4.97 11.84 3.95
CA GLN A 12 -4.59 12.44 5.22
C GLN A 12 -3.29 11.85 5.76
N TRP A 13 -3.14 10.55 5.68
CA TRP A 13 -1.91 9.88 6.11
C TRP A 13 -0.72 10.39 5.31
N ARG A 14 -0.86 10.46 3.99
CA ARG A 14 0.18 10.98 3.10
C ARG A 14 0.54 12.42 3.45
N ASP A 15 -0.47 13.26 3.67
CA ASP A 15 -0.26 14.68 3.95
C ASP A 15 0.40 14.91 5.30
N LYS A 16 0.10 14.08 6.30
CA LYS A 16 0.76 14.15 7.61
C LYS A 16 2.26 13.87 7.51
N LEU A 17 2.65 12.94 6.65
CA LEU A 17 4.07 12.65 6.41
C LEU A 17 4.78 13.86 5.81
N SER A 18 4.14 14.54 4.87
CA SER A 18 4.69 15.77 4.27
C SER A 18 4.78 16.90 5.28
N ALA A 19 3.77 17.05 6.14
CA ALA A 19 3.70 18.12 7.13
C ALA A 19 4.73 17.95 8.25
N ALA A 20 5.30 16.77 8.43
CA ALA A 20 6.34 16.54 9.43
C ALA A 20 7.66 17.23 9.09
N GLY A 21 7.72 18.00 8.01
CA GLY A 21 8.87 18.83 7.66
C GLY A 21 10.03 18.04 7.08
N GLU A 22 9.89 16.77 7.01
CA GLU A 22 10.85 15.92 6.34
C GLU A 22 10.60 16.02 4.86
N GLN A 23 11.64 16.01 4.07
CA GLN A 23 11.49 15.76 2.64
C GLN A 23 11.02 14.32 2.51
N ALA A 24 9.79 14.09 2.95
CA ALA A 24 9.21 12.78 2.88
C ALA A 24 9.23 12.37 1.43
N ALA A 25 9.96 11.32 1.16
CA ALA A 25 9.88 10.66 -0.12
C ALA A 25 8.40 10.38 -0.37
N ARG A 26 8.00 10.55 -1.62
CA ARG A 26 6.67 10.21 -2.09
C ARG A 26 6.34 8.79 -1.62
N PRO A 27 5.18 8.53 -1.01
CA PRO A 27 4.88 7.19 -0.51
C PRO A 27 4.74 6.19 -1.65
N VAL A 28 5.03 4.94 -1.35
CA VAL A 28 4.81 3.81 -2.25
C VAL A 28 3.52 3.10 -1.84
N MET A 29 2.67 2.82 -2.81
CA MET A 29 1.59 1.85 -2.63
C MET A 29 2.10 0.51 -3.15
N LEU A 30 2.26 -0.45 -2.24
CA LEU A 30 2.75 -1.78 -2.58
C LEU A 30 1.56 -2.71 -2.77
N ASP A 31 1.29 -3.05 -4.02
CA ASP A 31 0.22 -3.96 -4.40
C ASP A 31 0.78 -5.38 -4.40
N VAL A 32 0.30 -6.21 -3.47
CA VAL A 32 0.83 -7.56 -3.26
C VAL A 32 -0.06 -8.65 -3.85
N ARG A 33 -0.97 -8.25 -4.76
CA ARG A 33 -1.88 -9.18 -5.42
C ARG A 33 -1.18 -9.96 -6.53
N GLU A 34 -1.85 -11.01 -7.00
CA GLU A 34 -1.35 -11.83 -8.09
C GLU A 34 -1.52 -11.13 -9.45
N PRO A 35 -0.70 -11.48 -10.45
CA PRO A 35 -0.77 -10.82 -11.77
C PRO A 35 -2.15 -10.84 -12.41
N TRP A 36 -2.93 -11.91 -12.26
CA TRP A 36 -4.26 -11.98 -12.84
C TRP A 36 -5.22 -10.96 -12.21
N GLU A 37 -5.02 -10.66 -10.91
CA GLU A 37 -5.82 -9.66 -10.23
C GLU A 37 -5.51 -8.26 -10.76
N LEU A 38 -4.24 -7.99 -11.06
CA LEU A 38 -3.81 -6.70 -11.61
C LEU A 38 -4.44 -6.42 -12.97
N GLN A 39 -4.68 -7.46 -13.76
CA GLN A 39 -5.36 -7.33 -15.04
C GLN A 39 -6.85 -7.05 -14.88
N THR A 40 -7.44 -7.51 -13.77
CA THR A 40 -8.86 -7.34 -13.50
C THR A 40 -9.18 -5.93 -13.00
N ALA A 41 -8.35 -5.41 -12.09
CA ALA A 41 -8.54 -4.10 -11.48
C ALA A 41 -7.22 -3.56 -10.94
N CYS A 42 -6.96 -2.27 -11.12
CA CYS A 42 -5.78 -1.60 -10.59
C CYS A 42 -6.14 -0.21 -10.09
N VAL A 43 -5.44 0.24 -9.04
CA VAL A 43 -5.50 1.64 -8.64
C VAL A 43 -4.66 2.49 -9.60
N GLN A 44 -4.99 3.76 -9.71
CA GLN A 44 -4.23 4.73 -10.51
C GLN A 44 -3.28 5.51 -9.59
N GLU A 45 -2.07 5.76 -10.06
CA GLU A 45 -1.11 6.58 -9.31
C GLU A 45 -1.66 8.00 -9.15
N ASP A 46 -1.70 8.46 -7.90
CA ASP A 46 -2.17 9.80 -7.58
C ASP A 46 -1.50 10.25 -6.28
N GLY A 47 -0.33 10.88 -6.39
CA GLY A 47 0.45 11.31 -5.24
C GLY A 47 1.23 10.21 -4.57
N PHE A 48 1.35 9.06 -5.18
CA PHE A 48 2.14 7.92 -4.70
C PHE A 48 2.71 7.15 -5.88
N ASP A 49 3.78 6.41 -5.62
CA ASP A 49 4.35 5.48 -6.60
C ASP A 49 3.70 4.11 -6.41
N LEU A 50 3.32 3.48 -7.50
CA LEU A 50 2.71 2.16 -7.45
C LEU A 50 3.77 1.11 -7.78
N LEU A 51 3.97 0.18 -6.83
CA LEU A 51 4.89 -0.94 -7.01
C LEU A 51 4.12 -2.23 -6.83
N ARG A 52 4.32 -3.16 -7.75
CA ARG A 52 3.61 -4.44 -7.77
C ARG A 52 4.57 -5.58 -7.51
N ILE A 53 4.44 -6.21 -6.34
CA ILE A 53 5.23 -7.39 -5.96
C ILE A 53 4.27 -8.39 -5.33
N PRO A 54 4.03 -9.54 -5.97
CA PRO A 54 3.15 -10.55 -5.36
C PRO A 54 3.63 -10.93 -3.96
N MET A 55 2.69 -11.14 -3.05
CA MET A 55 2.97 -11.38 -1.64
C MET A 55 4.09 -12.39 -1.42
N ARG A 56 4.07 -13.51 -2.14
CA ARG A 56 5.06 -14.59 -1.97
C ARG A 56 6.47 -14.19 -2.39
N GLU A 57 6.61 -13.14 -3.23
CA GLU A 57 7.91 -12.68 -3.74
C GLU A 57 8.52 -11.57 -2.89
N VAL A 58 7.77 -11.00 -1.96
CA VAL A 58 8.23 -9.87 -1.16
C VAL A 58 9.52 -10.18 -0.41
N PRO A 59 9.67 -11.34 0.28
CA PRO A 59 10.93 -11.61 0.99
C PRO A 59 12.16 -11.63 0.08
N GLN A 60 12.02 -12.18 -1.13
CA GLN A 60 13.13 -12.29 -2.08
C GLN A 60 13.45 -10.95 -2.74
N ARG A 61 12.48 -10.04 -2.79
CA ARG A 61 12.58 -8.76 -3.48
C ARG A 61 12.63 -7.58 -2.52
N LEU A 62 12.89 -7.84 -1.24
CA LEU A 62 12.88 -6.82 -0.20
C LEU A 62 13.85 -5.67 -0.51
N ALA A 63 14.97 -5.97 -1.18
CA ALA A 63 15.96 -4.96 -1.55
C ALA A 63 15.47 -3.95 -2.59
N GLU A 64 14.35 -4.23 -3.26
CA GLU A 64 13.72 -3.27 -4.19
C GLU A 64 12.95 -2.17 -3.46
N LEU A 65 12.76 -2.32 -2.15
CA LEU A 65 12.04 -1.37 -1.31
C LEU A 65 13.01 -0.58 -0.45
N ASP A 66 12.71 0.70 -0.24
CA ASP A 66 13.50 1.58 0.62
C ASP A 66 12.87 1.60 2.01
N PRO A 67 13.59 1.14 3.07
CA PRO A 67 13.04 1.12 4.42
C PRO A 67 12.68 2.51 4.97
N ASP A 68 13.26 3.56 4.42
CA ASP A 68 12.98 4.93 4.85
C ASP A 68 11.79 5.55 4.11
N GLN A 69 11.32 4.90 3.06
CA GLN A 69 10.18 5.38 2.29
C GLN A 69 8.87 4.89 2.91
N PRO A 70 7.87 5.76 3.08
CA PRO A 70 6.56 5.33 3.56
C PRO A 70 5.89 4.35 2.59
N VAL A 71 5.30 3.28 3.13
CA VAL A 71 4.68 2.22 2.33
C VAL A 71 3.25 1.98 2.82
N ALA A 72 2.31 1.98 1.87
CA ALA A 72 0.94 1.53 2.11
C ALA A 72 0.74 0.22 1.35
N CYS A 73 0.40 -0.84 2.06
CA CYS A 73 0.23 -2.16 1.46
C CYS A 73 -1.21 -2.38 1.04
N LEU A 74 -1.40 -2.94 -0.16
CA LEU A 74 -2.70 -3.13 -0.80
C LEU A 74 -2.86 -4.58 -1.28
N CYS A 75 -4.03 -5.16 -1.02
CA CYS A 75 -4.45 -6.41 -1.66
C CYS A 75 -5.93 -6.33 -1.99
N HIS A 76 -6.63 -7.48 -2.15
CA HIS A 76 -8.05 -7.46 -2.52
C HIS A 76 -8.92 -6.91 -1.38
N HIS A 77 -8.82 -7.51 -0.18
CA HIS A 77 -9.65 -7.16 0.98
C HIS A 77 -8.85 -6.74 2.22
N GLY A 78 -7.52 -6.68 2.13
CA GLY A 78 -6.69 -6.20 3.23
C GLY A 78 -6.00 -7.28 4.07
N MET A 79 -6.25 -8.56 3.82
CA MET A 79 -5.67 -9.65 4.64
C MET A 79 -4.23 -9.98 4.26
N ARG A 80 -3.97 -10.20 2.98
CA ARG A 80 -2.61 -10.50 2.49
C ARG A 80 -1.69 -9.31 2.72
N SER A 81 -2.18 -8.11 2.45
CA SER A 81 -1.40 -6.89 2.63
C SER A 81 -1.09 -6.62 4.09
N LEU A 82 -1.97 -7.01 5.02
CA LEU A 82 -1.68 -6.88 6.45
C LEU A 82 -0.49 -7.75 6.84
N GLN A 83 -0.42 -8.98 6.34
CA GLN A 83 0.72 -9.86 6.59
C GLN A 83 2.02 -9.27 6.05
N VAL A 84 1.98 -8.72 4.83
CA VAL A 84 3.15 -8.06 4.23
C VAL A 84 3.55 -6.83 5.04
N ALA A 85 2.59 -6.01 5.44
CA ALA A 85 2.88 -4.81 6.23
C ALA A 85 3.58 -5.17 7.55
N ASN A 86 3.09 -6.20 8.25
CA ASN A 86 3.74 -6.68 9.48
C ASN A 86 5.16 -7.18 9.21
N TYR A 87 5.35 -7.90 8.12
CA TYR A 87 6.67 -8.38 7.72
C TYR A 87 7.63 -7.23 7.47
N LEU A 88 7.21 -6.20 6.74
CA LEU A 88 8.04 -5.03 6.48
C LEU A 88 8.39 -4.30 7.78
N ALA A 89 7.42 -4.12 8.67
CA ALA A 89 7.66 -3.46 9.95
C ALA A 89 8.71 -4.21 10.78
N GLN A 90 8.68 -5.55 10.74
CA GLN A 90 9.67 -6.38 11.43
C GLN A 90 11.05 -6.32 10.79
N ASN A 91 11.13 -5.86 9.54
CA ASN A 91 12.38 -5.76 8.78
C ASN A 91 12.88 -4.32 8.65
N GLY A 92 12.52 -3.45 9.59
CA GLY A 92 13.10 -2.12 9.70
C GLY A 92 12.40 -1.02 8.93
N PHE A 93 11.24 -1.27 8.37
CA PHE A 93 10.45 -0.24 7.69
C PHE A 93 9.74 0.62 8.74
N ALA A 94 10.08 1.92 8.78
CA ALA A 94 9.64 2.82 9.84
C ALA A 94 8.20 3.31 9.65
N HIS A 95 7.74 3.42 8.39
CA HIS A 95 6.44 4.01 8.09
C HIS A 95 5.65 3.07 7.19
N VAL A 96 4.96 2.11 7.79
CA VAL A 96 4.16 1.12 7.05
C VAL A 96 2.74 1.15 7.54
N VAL A 97 1.79 1.20 6.62
CA VAL A 97 0.37 1.04 6.92
C VAL A 97 -0.23 -0.02 6.03
N ASN A 98 -1.34 -0.60 6.46
CA ASN A 98 -2.15 -1.49 5.65
C ASN A 98 -3.42 -0.74 5.21
N LEU A 99 -3.77 -0.82 3.93
CA LEU A 99 -5.03 -0.26 3.43
C LEU A 99 -6.17 -1.20 3.80
N GLN A 100 -6.94 -0.81 4.79
CA GLN A 100 -8.04 -1.60 5.33
C GLN A 100 -9.12 -1.78 4.27
N GLY A 101 -9.52 -3.03 4.05
CA GLY A 101 -10.50 -3.36 3.04
C GLY A 101 -9.94 -3.48 1.62
N GLY A 102 -8.67 -3.15 1.42
CA GLY A 102 -7.96 -3.35 0.15
C GLY A 102 -8.53 -2.57 -1.02
N ILE A 103 -8.31 -3.08 -2.23
CA ILE A 103 -8.79 -2.43 -3.46
C ILE A 103 -10.32 -2.43 -3.55
N ASP A 104 -10.98 -3.37 -2.89
CA ASP A 104 -12.43 -3.38 -2.83
C ASP A 104 -12.96 -2.12 -2.13
N ALA A 105 -12.39 -1.80 -0.96
CA ALA A 105 -12.74 -0.56 -0.25
C ALA A 105 -12.25 0.68 -1.02
N TRP A 106 -11.10 0.60 -1.68
CA TRP A 106 -10.60 1.70 -2.50
C TRP A 106 -11.59 2.07 -3.60
N SER A 107 -12.12 1.06 -4.29
CA SER A 107 -13.14 1.26 -5.33
C SER A 107 -14.38 1.94 -4.75
N HIS A 108 -14.81 1.50 -3.58
CA HIS A 108 -16.01 2.02 -2.93
C HIS A 108 -15.82 3.45 -2.39
N GLU A 109 -14.66 3.73 -1.79
CA GLU A 109 -14.44 4.96 -1.03
C GLU A 109 -13.72 6.06 -1.80
N VAL A 110 -12.84 5.70 -2.74
CA VAL A 110 -11.94 6.66 -3.38
C VAL A 110 -12.21 6.78 -4.87
N ASP A 111 -12.23 5.66 -5.60
CA ASP A 111 -12.30 5.68 -7.06
C ASP A 111 -13.27 4.63 -7.59
N PRO A 112 -14.54 5.01 -7.79
CA PRO A 112 -15.55 4.07 -8.29
C PRO A 112 -15.27 3.52 -9.69
N SER A 113 -14.33 4.12 -10.44
CA SER A 113 -13.94 3.61 -11.77
C SER A 113 -13.10 2.34 -11.67
N VAL A 114 -12.51 2.04 -10.50
CA VAL A 114 -11.79 0.79 -10.29
C VAL A 114 -12.79 -0.36 -10.17
N PRO A 115 -12.71 -1.39 -11.04
CA PRO A 115 -13.65 -2.51 -10.97
C PRO A 115 -13.57 -3.25 -9.64
N ARG A 116 -14.69 -3.73 -9.18
CA ARG A 116 -14.77 -4.64 -8.03
C ARG A 116 -14.84 -6.08 -8.55
N TYR A 117 -14.14 -6.99 -7.86
CA TYR A 117 -14.10 -8.39 -8.30
C TYR A 117 -14.16 -9.37 -7.14
#